data_69c777c5cdae301d79d494fffc9edadf
#
_entry.id   69c777c5cdae301d79d494fffc9edadf
#
_cell.length_a   1.000
_cell.length_b   1.000
_cell.length_c   1.000
_cell.angle_alpha   90.00
_cell.angle_beta   90.00
_cell.angle_gamma   90.00
#
_symmetry.space_group_name_H-M   'P 1'
#
loop_
_entity.id
_entity.type
_entity.pdbx_description
1 polymer ?
#
loop_
_entity_poly.entity_id
_entity_poly.type
_entity_poly.pdbx_seq_one_letter_code
_entity_poly.pdbx_strand_id
1 'polypeptide(L)'
;MKTTIILILLTRWVYSQNPTSGNNTATLCLGHHAVANGTLVKTITDDQIEVTNATELVQSISIGKICNNSYRVLDGRNCTLIDAMLGDPHCDVFQYENWDLFIERSSAFSNCYPYDIPDYASLRSIVASSGTLEFTAEGFTWTGVTQNGRSGACKRGSADSFFSRLNWLTKSGNSYPTLNVTMPNNKNFDKLYIWGIHHPSSNQQQTELYIQESGRVTVSTKRSQQTIIPNIGSRPWVRGQSGRISIYWTIVKPGDILMINSNGNLVAPRGYFKLKTGKSSVMRSDAPIDICVSECITPNG
;
A
#
# COMPACT_ATOMS: atom_id res chain seq x y z
N MET A 1 -8.36 60.14 -5.32
CA MET A 1 -9.14 59.38 -4.32
C MET A 1 -9.04 57.91 -4.68
N LYS A 2 -8.27 57.15 -3.93
CA LYS A 2 -8.16 55.68 -4.12
C LYS A 2 -9.16 55.01 -3.18
N THR A 3 -10.15 54.35 -3.76
CA THR A 3 -11.15 53.62 -2.99
C THR A 3 -10.57 52.24 -2.68
N THR A 4 -10.23 51.99 -1.44
CA THR A 4 -9.77 50.70 -0.93
C THR A 4 -11.00 49.84 -0.66
N ILE A 5 -11.20 48.80 -1.44
CA ILE A 5 -12.25 47.80 -1.19
C ILE A 5 -11.67 46.84 -0.15
N ILE A 6 -12.23 46.86 1.04
CA ILE A 6 -11.93 45.88 2.10
C ILE A 6 -12.80 44.66 1.82
N LEU A 7 -12.16 43.59 1.37
CA LEU A 7 -12.78 42.29 1.25
C LEU A 7 -12.87 41.66 2.63
N ILE A 8 -14.04 41.65 3.24
CA ILE A 8 -14.30 40.96 4.49
C ILE A 8 -14.49 39.50 4.17
N LEU A 9 -13.44 38.70 4.38
CA LEU A 9 -13.53 37.25 4.41
C LEU A 9 -14.32 36.85 5.66
N LEU A 10 -15.59 36.52 5.47
CA LEU A 10 -16.41 35.86 6.49
C LEU A 10 -15.96 34.42 6.61
N THR A 11 -15.00 34.15 7.48
CA THR A 11 -14.72 32.80 7.95
C THR A 11 -15.91 32.32 8.79
N ARG A 12 -16.80 31.55 8.21
CA ARG A 12 -17.83 30.85 8.98
C ARG A 12 -17.15 29.69 9.72
N TRP A 13 -17.05 29.82 11.02
CA TRP A 13 -16.67 28.71 11.90
C TRP A 13 -17.83 27.73 11.94
N VAL A 14 -17.58 26.51 11.48
CA VAL A 14 -18.53 25.41 11.64
C VAL A 14 -18.21 24.72 12.97
N TYR A 15 -19.16 24.76 13.89
CA TYR A 15 -19.03 24.10 15.19
C TYR A 15 -19.21 22.60 15.01
N SER A 16 -18.23 21.82 15.47
CA SER A 16 -18.30 20.36 15.53
C SER A 16 -18.97 19.91 16.83
N GLN A 17 -19.94 19.02 16.74
CA GLN A 17 -20.43 18.28 17.88
C GLN A 17 -19.85 16.86 17.88
N ASN A 18 -19.55 16.33 19.07
CA ASN A 18 -18.94 15.01 19.22
C ASN A 18 -19.79 13.90 18.59
N PRO A 19 -19.23 13.11 17.69
CA PRO A 19 -19.95 12.02 17.05
C PRO A 19 -20.01 10.77 17.93
N THR A 20 -21.10 10.08 17.85
CA THR A 20 -21.24 8.72 18.37
C THR A 20 -20.51 7.73 17.47
N SER A 21 -19.75 6.90 18.11
CA SER A 21 -18.89 5.82 17.63
C SER A 21 -19.15 5.16 16.28
N GLY A 22 -18.10 4.98 15.50
CA GLY A 22 -17.88 3.65 14.97
C GLY A 22 -17.92 3.45 13.47
N ASN A 23 -17.93 4.47 12.62
CA ASN A 23 -17.72 4.26 11.17
C ASN A 23 -16.64 5.19 10.62
N ASN A 24 -15.68 4.61 9.92
CA ASN A 24 -14.63 5.34 9.16
C ASN A 24 -15.23 6.06 7.93
N THR A 25 -16.36 6.70 8.08
CA THR A 25 -17.02 7.46 7.03
C THR A 25 -16.69 8.93 7.17
N ALA A 26 -16.27 9.56 6.11
CA ALA A 26 -16.10 10.99 6.03
C ALA A 26 -17.36 11.62 5.43
N THR A 27 -17.75 12.76 5.98
CA THR A 27 -18.80 13.60 5.41
C THR A 27 -18.15 14.89 4.90
N LEU A 28 -18.46 15.29 3.69
CA LEU A 28 -17.96 16.51 3.10
C LEU A 28 -19.01 17.62 3.27
N CYS A 29 -18.54 18.77 3.69
CA CYS A 29 -19.40 19.92 3.98
C CYS A 29 -19.06 21.11 3.09
N LEU A 30 -20.03 21.98 2.88
CA LEU A 30 -19.80 23.28 2.23
C LEU A 30 -18.71 24.04 3.00
N GLY A 31 -17.70 24.52 2.28
CA GLY A 31 -16.52 25.17 2.87
C GLY A 31 -15.24 24.36 2.69
N HIS A 32 -15.27 23.34 1.85
CA HIS A 32 -14.08 22.58 1.44
C HIS A 32 -13.37 21.83 2.57
N HIS A 33 -14.16 21.20 3.44
CA HIS A 33 -13.64 20.36 4.52
C HIS A 33 -14.03 18.89 4.27
N ALA A 34 -13.05 18.01 4.33
CA ALA A 34 -13.27 16.58 4.42
C ALA A 34 -13.13 16.13 5.86
N VAL A 35 -14.10 15.42 6.39
CA VAL A 35 -14.19 15.10 7.82
C VAL A 35 -14.58 13.66 8.06
N ALA A 36 -13.95 13.02 9.06
CA ALA A 36 -14.26 11.67 9.53
C ALA A 36 -13.89 11.52 11.00
N ASN A 37 -14.70 10.77 11.75
CA ASN A 37 -14.44 10.45 13.17
C ASN A 37 -14.16 11.66 14.08
N GLY A 38 -14.78 12.79 13.83
CA GLY A 38 -14.68 13.97 14.67
C GLY A 38 -13.42 14.82 14.45
N THR A 39 -12.58 14.52 13.45
CA THR A 39 -11.32 15.20 13.24
C THR A 39 -11.21 15.76 11.81
N LEU A 40 -10.78 17.00 11.65
CA LEU A 40 -10.63 17.65 10.34
C LEU A 40 -9.53 16.95 9.53
N VAL A 41 -9.85 16.43 8.36
CA VAL A 41 -8.89 15.78 7.47
C VAL A 41 -7.99 16.82 6.79
N LYS A 42 -8.61 17.82 6.18
CA LYS A 42 -7.95 18.91 5.49
C LYS A 42 -8.96 19.97 5.13
N THR A 43 -8.59 21.23 5.30
CA THR A 43 -9.30 22.30 4.64
C THR A 43 -8.89 22.30 3.18
N ILE A 44 -9.83 22.07 2.28
CA ILE A 44 -9.59 22.09 0.85
C ILE A 44 -10.08 23.42 0.32
N THR A 45 -9.18 24.19 -0.28
CA THR A 45 -9.51 25.41 -1.02
C THR A 45 -9.52 25.10 -2.51
N ASP A 46 -10.14 25.95 -3.32
CA ASP A 46 -10.19 25.77 -4.76
C ASP A 46 -8.81 25.62 -5.41
N ASP A 47 -7.78 26.25 -4.82
CA ASP A 47 -6.39 26.17 -5.25
C ASP A 47 -5.69 24.85 -4.86
N GLN A 48 -6.31 24.00 -4.05
CA GLN A 48 -5.77 22.72 -3.60
C GLN A 48 -6.35 21.51 -4.34
N ILE A 49 -7.08 21.74 -5.40
CA ILE A 49 -7.58 20.71 -6.33
C ILE A 49 -6.41 19.99 -7.04
N GLU A 50 -5.21 20.53 -6.96
CA GLU A 50 -3.96 19.86 -7.37
C GLU A 50 -3.54 18.68 -6.50
N VAL A 51 -4.30 18.27 -5.53
CA VAL A 51 -4.07 17.01 -4.84
C VAL A 51 -4.38 15.86 -5.79
N THR A 52 -3.49 15.76 -6.75
CA THR A 52 -3.15 14.60 -7.54
C THR A 52 -4.26 13.57 -7.73
N ASN A 53 -4.77 13.46 -8.94
CA ASN A 53 -5.73 12.43 -9.33
C ASN A 53 -6.92 12.38 -8.37
N ALA A 54 -7.45 13.55 -8.15
CA ALA A 54 -8.60 13.73 -7.32
C ALA A 54 -9.72 12.86 -7.81
N THR A 55 -10.06 12.00 -6.93
CA THR A 55 -11.21 11.15 -7.01
C THR A 55 -12.49 11.98 -7.08
N GLU A 56 -13.58 11.30 -7.31
CA GLU A 56 -14.93 11.82 -7.19
C GLU A 56 -15.15 12.68 -5.93
N LEU A 57 -14.42 12.36 -4.86
CA LEU A 57 -14.38 13.11 -3.60
C LEU A 57 -13.97 14.57 -3.82
N VAL A 58 -12.85 14.83 -4.46
CA VAL A 58 -12.37 16.20 -4.70
C VAL A 58 -13.20 16.90 -5.78
N GLN A 59 -13.63 16.18 -6.81
CA GLN A 59 -14.55 16.71 -7.80
C GLN A 59 -15.88 17.12 -7.17
N SER A 60 -16.38 16.32 -6.24
CA SER A 60 -17.60 16.63 -5.49
C SER A 60 -17.44 17.87 -4.62
N ILE A 61 -16.27 18.06 -3.99
CA ILE A 61 -15.96 19.27 -3.23
C ILE A 61 -15.99 20.50 -4.13
N SER A 62 -15.37 20.46 -5.30
CA SER A 62 -15.25 21.60 -6.19
C SER A 62 -16.58 22.05 -6.78
N ILE A 63 -17.57 21.19 -6.90
CA ILE A 63 -18.90 21.51 -7.43
C ILE A 63 -19.99 21.73 -6.36
N GLY A 64 -19.63 21.66 -5.08
CA GLY A 64 -20.57 21.92 -3.98
C GLY A 64 -21.69 20.90 -3.79
N LYS A 65 -21.59 19.71 -4.38
CA LYS A 65 -22.63 18.65 -4.35
C LYS A 65 -22.41 17.63 -3.24
N ILE A 66 -22.03 18.04 -2.05
CA ILE A 66 -21.32 17.12 -1.16
C ILE A 66 -22.11 16.69 0.05
N CYS A 67 -23.19 17.37 0.37
CA CYS A 67 -23.86 17.16 1.64
C CYS A 67 -24.56 15.82 1.82
N ASN A 68 -24.79 15.05 0.75
CA ASN A 68 -25.52 13.78 0.82
C ASN A 68 -24.62 12.54 0.66
N ASN A 69 -23.31 12.71 0.45
CA ASN A 69 -22.41 11.60 0.21
C ASN A 69 -21.53 11.37 1.43
N SER A 70 -21.50 10.15 1.95
CA SER A 70 -20.54 9.73 2.97
C SER A 70 -19.36 9.03 2.31
N TYR A 71 -18.14 9.35 2.75
CA TYR A 71 -16.91 8.76 2.28
C TYR A 71 -16.20 8.04 3.42
N ARG A 72 -15.58 6.93 3.08
CA ARG A 72 -14.76 6.17 4.02
C ARG A 72 -13.33 6.67 3.94
N VAL A 73 -12.92 7.36 4.98
CA VAL A 73 -11.54 7.83 5.12
C VAL A 73 -10.81 6.92 6.09
N LEU A 74 -9.69 6.39 5.65
CA LEU A 74 -8.85 5.51 6.44
C LEU A 74 -7.54 6.24 6.76
N ASP A 75 -7.28 6.45 8.06
CA ASP A 75 -6.03 7.03 8.54
C ASP A 75 -4.98 5.94 8.69
N GLY A 76 -3.93 6.01 7.90
CA GLY A 76 -2.82 5.05 7.95
C GLY A 76 -1.97 5.13 9.22
N ARG A 77 -2.06 6.24 9.96
CA ARG A 77 -1.30 6.49 11.20
C ARG A 77 0.20 6.27 11.00
N ASN A 78 0.77 5.24 11.63
CA ASN A 78 2.20 4.92 11.53
C ASN A 78 2.55 4.09 10.27
N CYS A 79 1.59 3.82 9.41
CA CYS A 79 1.75 2.96 8.25
C CYS A 79 1.52 3.73 6.94
N THR A 80 2.45 3.56 6.00
CA THR A 80 2.19 3.90 4.61
C THR A 80 1.27 2.85 3.98
N LEU A 81 0.62 3.19 2.90
CA LEU A 81 -0.22 2.25 2.15
C LEU A 81 0.56 1.00 1.72
N ILE A 82 1.80 1.17 1.30
CA ILE A 82 2.66 0.07 0.85
C ILE A 82 3.13 -0.79 2.03
N ASP A 83 3.54 -0.21 3.16
CA ASP A 83 3.91 -1.01 4.34
C ASP A 83 2.73 -1.83 4.85
N ALA A 84 1.53 -1.25 4.83
CA ALA A 84 0.29 -1.96 5.15
C ALA A 84 0.03 -3.11 4.17
N MET A 85 0.21 -2.88 2.87
CA MET A 85 0.06 -3.91 1.83
C MET A 85 1.05 -5.05 1.99
N LEU A 86 2.33 -4.76 2.28
CA LEU A 86 3.36 -5.78 2.47
C LEU A 86 3.16 -6.59 3.74
N GLY A 87 2.43 -6.06 4.71
CA GLY A 87 2.24 -6.68 6.01
C GLY A 87 3.45 -6.49 6.93
N ASP A 88 3.98 -5.25 6.98
CA ASP A 88 4.91 -4.85 8.03
C ASP A 88 4.27 -5.13 9.40
N PRO A 89 4.94 -5.82 10.33
CA PRO A 89 4.33 -6.28 11.57
C PRO A 89 3.61 -5.21 12.38
N HIS A 90 4.10 -3.98 12.41
CA HIS A 90 3.46 -2.89 13.16
C HIS A 90 2.19 -2.36 12.46
N CYS A 91 1.93 -2.77 11.22
CA CYS A 91 0.75 -2.41 10.45
C CYS A 91 -0.39 -3.43 10.54
N ASP A 92 -0.17 -4.60 11.14
CA ASP A 92 -1.18 -5.68 11.21
C ASP A 92 -2.38 -5.38 12.11
N VAL A 93 -2.33 -4.29 12.86
CA VAL A 93 -3.36 -3.91 13.85
C VAL A 93 -4.65 -3.41 13.20
N PHE A 94 -4.65 -3.13 11.89
CA PHE A 94 -5.75 -2.51 11.18
C PHE A 94 -6.25 -3.37 10.02
N GLN A 95 -7.57 -3.34 9.80
CA GLN A 95 -8.17 -3.85 8.58
C GLN A 95 -8.21 -2.71 7.57
N TYR A 96 -7.46 -2.84 6.48
CA TYR A 96 -7.35 -1.86 5.42
C TYR A 96 -8.26 -2.25 4.25
N GLU A 97 -9.56 -2.18 4.49
CA GLU A 97 -10.56 -2.55 3.50
C GLU A 97 -11.54 -1.41 3.25
N ASN A 98 -11.93 -1.28 2.00
CA ASN A 98 -13.02 -0.41 1.57
C ASN A 98 -12.85 1.07 1.96
N TRP A 99 -11.74 1.69 1.59
CA TRP A 99 -11.58 3.14 1.71
C TRP A 99 -11.95 3.86 0.40
N ASP A 100 -12.38 5.09 0.52
CA ASP A 100 -12.48 6.05 -0.57
C ASP A 100 -11.25 6.96 -0.58
N LEU A 101 -10.72 7.26 0.60
CA LEU A 101 -9.47 8.00 0.79
C LEU A 101 -8.61 7.34 1.86
N PHE A 102 -7.37 7.03 1.53
CA PHE A 102 -6.34 6.60 2.48
C PHE A 102 -5.41 7.78 2.79
N ILE A 103 -5.19 8.07 4.08
CA ILE A 103 -4.32 9.16 4.51
C ILE A 103 -3.01 8.58 5.03
N GLU A 104 -1.91 8.96 4.39
CA GLU A 104 -0.56 8.70 4.88
C GLU A 104 -0.06 9.87 5.72
N ARG A 105 0.42 9.59 6.91
CA ARG A 105 0.98 10.56 7.83
C ARG A 105 2.50 10.71 7.64
N SER A 106 3.05 11.87 7.93
CA SER A 106 4.50 12.09 7.93
C SER A 106 5.21 11.26 9.02
N SER A 107 4.47 10.88 10.08
CA SER A 107 4.95 10.00 11.14
C SER A 107 5.03 8.53 10.74
N ALA A 108 4.52 8.14 9.58
CA ALA A 108 4.60 6.77 9.09
C ALA A 108 6.06 6.34 8.89
N PHE A 109 6.36 5.13 9.27
CA PHE A 109 7.70 4.56 9.19
C PHE A 109 7.67 3.09 8.80
N SER A 110 8.71 2.62 8.12
CA SER A 110 8.91 1.20 7.84
C SER A 110 9.69 0.55 8.97
N ASN A 111 9.25 -0.62 9.43
CA ASN A 111 9.86 -1.33 10.55
C ASN A 111 10.06 -2.83 10.27
N CYS A 112 10.44 -3.14 9.04
CA CYS A 112 10.75 -4.49 8.61
C CYS A 112 12.05 -4.51 7.79
N TYR A 113 12.30 -5.56 7.04
CA TYR A 113 13.49 -5.67 6.21
C TYR A 113 13.55 -4.50 5.21
N PRO A 114 14.70 -3.83 5.03
CA PRO A 114 14.81 -2.68 4.15
C PRO A 114 14.56 -3.09 2.70
N TYR A 115 13.69 -2.34 2.05
CA TYR A 115 13.25 -2.61 0.68
C TYR A 115 13.21 -1.35 -0.17
N ASP A 116 13.22 -1.54 -1.47
CA ASP A 116 12.89 -0.54 -2.47
C ASP A 116 11.86 -1.08 -3.45
N ILE A 117 11.13 -0.21 -4.08
CA ILE A 117 10.16 -0.56 -5.12
C ILE A 117 10.50 0.25 -6.36
N PRO A 118 11.04 -0.38 -7.41
CA PRO A 118 11.09 0.26 -8.72
C PRO A 118 9.68 0.65 -9.16
N ASP A 119 9.51 1.90 -9.55
CA ASP A 119 8.19 2.46 -9.89
C ASP A 119 7.18 2.44 -8.73
N TYR A 120 7.63 2.88 -7.57
CA TYR A 120 6.82 2.96 -6.34
C TYR A 120 5.51 3.74 -6.55
N ALA A 121 5.56 4.85 -7.29
CA ALA A 121 4.40 5.70 -7.52
C ALA A 121 3.28 4.96 -8.26
N SER A 122 3.63 4.14 -9.26
CA SER A 122 2.64 3.34 -10.01
C SER A 122 1.97 2.30 -9.13
N LEU A 123 2.74 1.55 -8.34
CA LEU A 123 2.16 0.55 -7.43
C LEU A 123 1.25 1.21 -6.40
N ARG A 124 1.70 2.29 -5.78
CA ARG A 124 0.92 3.06 -4.82
C ARG A 124 -0.41 3.53 -5.43
N SER A 125 -0.38 4.04 -6.64
CA SER A 125 -1.57 4.50 -7.37
C SER A 125 -2.55 3.35 -7.66
N ILE A 126 -2.06 2.20 -8.14
CA ILE A 126 -2.88 1.02 -8.43
C ILE A 126 -3.61 0.55 -7.16
N VAL A 127 -2.89 0.42 -6.06
CA VAL A 127 -3.44 -0.06 -4.78
C VAL A 127 -4.42 0.96 -4.19
N ALA A 128 -4.06 2.25 -4.24
CA ALA A 128 -4.93 3.31 -3.74
C ALA A 128 -6.27 3.34 -4.48
N SER A 129 -6.25 3.25 -5.80
CA SER A 129 -7.46 3.29 -6.63
C SER A 129 -8.36 2.06 -6.42
N SER A 130 -7.79 0.93 -6.02
CA SER A 130 -8.55 -0.27 -5.68
C SER A 130 -9.38 -0.08 -4.40
N GLY A 131 -8.96 0.76 -3.48
CA GLY A 131 -9.67 1.07 -2.24
C GLY A 131 -9.77 -0.10 -1.26
N THR A 132 -8.92 -1.10 -1.40
CA THR A 132 -8.91 -2.27 -0.50
C THR A 132 -7.56 -2.99 -0.54
N LEU A 133 -7.18 -3.55 0.61
CA LEU A 133 -6.09 -4.53 0.74
C LEU A 133 -6.64 -5.93 1.03
N GLU A 134 -7.79 -6.28 0.46
CA GLU A 134 -8.36 -7.62 0.57
C GLU A 134 -7.38 -8.65 -0.01
N PHE A 135 -6.84 -9.48 0.87
CA PHE A 135 -5.82 -10.47 0.56
C PHE A 135 -6.37 -11.89 0.68
N THR A 136 -6.06 -12.72 -0.30
CA THR A 136 -6.38 -14.14 -0.29
C THR A 136 -5.10 -14.95 -0.40
N ALA A 137 -4.81 -15.77 0.59
CA ALA A 137 -3.70 -16.70 0.55
C ALA A 137 -3.95 -17.79 -0.48
N GLU A 138 -2.89 -18.21 -1.17
CA GLU A 138 -2.92 -19.30 -2.13
C GLU A 138 -1.91 -20.38 -1.78
N GLY A 139 -2.20 -21.62 -2.20
CA GLY A 139 -1.36 -22.77 -1.94
C GLY A 139 -0.24 -22.94 -2.97
N PHE A 140 0.74 -22.06 -2.97
CA PHE A 140 1.95 -22.25 -3.77
C PHE A 140 2.77 -23.43 -3.26
N THR A 141 3.28 -24.24 -4.16
CA THR A 141 4.15 -25.38 -3.82
C THR A 141 5.61 -25.01 -4.05
N TRP A 142 6.34 -24.76 -2.98
CA TRP A 142 7.77 -24.44 -2.98
C TRP A 142 8.56 -25.69 -2.58
N THR A 143 8.82 -26.59 -3.54
CA THR A 143 9.47 -27.87 -3.27
C THR A 143 10.98 -27.73 -3.21
N GLY A 144 11.59 -28.28 -2.17
CA GLY A 144 13.04 -28.38 -2.02
C GLY A 144 13.73 -27.13 -1.51
N VAL A 145 12.98 -26.14 -1.02
CA VAL A 145 13.49 -24.92 -0.40
C VAL A 145 12.91 -24.74 1.00
N THR A 146 13.60 -23.93 1.81
CA THR A 146 13.10 -23.51 3.11
C THR A 146 12.26 -22.26 2.95
N GLN A 147 11.08 -22.29 3.54
CA GLN A 147 10.12 -21.18 3.54
C GLN A 147 10.19 -20.35 4.82
N ASN A 148 9.51 -19.21 4.84
CA ASN A 148 9.33 -18.38 6.03
C ASN A 148 10.64 -17.84 6.60
N GLY A 149 11.54 -17.38 5.74
CA GLY A 149 12.73 -16.65 6.15
C GLY A 149 12.37 -15.46 7.05
N ARG A 150 13.21 -15.19 8.02
CA ARG A 150 13.01 -14.17 9.06
C ARG A 150 14.23 -13.28 9.19
N SER A 151 14.02 -12.10 9.76
CA SER A 151 15.10 -11.16 10.03
C SER A 151 14.91 -10.45 11.37
N GLY A 152 16.01 -10.17 12.02
CA GLY A 152 16.04 -9.31 13.20
C GLY A 152 15.66 -7.85 12.92
N ALA A 153 15.69 -7.44 11.65
CA ALA A 153 15.19 -6.13 11.22
C ALA A 153 13.67 -6.03 11.21
N CYS A 154 12.96 -7.16 11.31
CA CYS A 154 11.51 -7.24 11.19
C CYS A 154 10.94 -7.98 12.38
N LYS A 155 10.75 -7.28 13.49
CA LYS A 155 10.26 -7.90 14.74
C LYS A 155 8.74 -7.92 14.80
N ARG A 156 8.19 -9.04 15.24
CA ARG A 156 6.80 -9.17 15.70
C ARG A 156 6.83 -9.51 17.20
N GLY A 157 6.60 -8.47 18.03
CA GLY A 157 6.97 -8.56 19.44
C GLY A 157 8.48 -8.68 19.60
N SER A 158 8.95 -9.68 20.33
CA SER A 158 10.39 -9.98 20.52
C SER A 158 10.97 -10.95 19.48
N ALA A 159 10.11 -11.58 18.67
CA ALA A 159 10.54 -12.60 17.72
C ALA A 159 10.93 -12.01 16.36
N ASP A 160 11.93 -12.59 15.72
CA ASP A 160 12.27 -12.31 14.35
C ASP A 160 11.10 -12.75 13.43
N SER A 161 10.79 -11.91 12.47
CA SER A 161 9.66 -12.10 11.56
C SER A 161 9.99 -11.61 10.15
N PHE A 162 8.96 -11.45 9.33
CA PHE A 162 9.04 -10.90 8.00
C PHE A 162 7.71 -10.27 7.61
N PHE A 163 7.63 -9.68 6.41
CA PHE A 163 6.38 -9.20 5.85
C PHE A 163 5.36 -10.33 5.76
N SER A 164 4.15 -10.12 6.29
CA SER A 164 3.14 -11.19 6.37
C SER A 164 2.59 -11.63 5.01
N ARG A 165 2.73 -10.79 3.98
CA ARG A 165 2.24 -11.09 2.62
C ARG A 165 3.31 -11.68 1.70
N LEU A 166 4.54 -11.80 2.19
CA LEU A 166 5.69 -12.32 1.45
C LEU A 166 6.27 -13.55 2.12
N ASN A 167 6.87 -14.42 1.31
CA ASN A 167 7.49 -15.65 1.74
C ASN A 167 8.96 -15.65 1.29
N TRP A 168 9.87 -15.47 2.22
CA TRP A 168 11.29 -15.49 1.92
C TRP A 168 11.77 -16.94 1.81
N LEU A 169 12.19 -17.34 0.61
CA LEU A 169 12.67 -18.68 0.30
C LEU A 169 14.19 -18.72 0.35
N THR A 170 14.71 -19.70 1.06
CA THR A 170 16.15 -19.96 1.17
C THR A 170 16.45 -21.42 0.90
N LYS A 171 17.72 -21.80 0.81
CA LYS A 171 18.15 -23.18 0.62
C LYS A 171 17.56 -24.12 1.66
N SER A 172 17.40 -25.38 1.29
CA SER A 172 17.13 -26.48 2.18
C SER A 172 18.32 -27.46 2.16
N GLY A 173 18.97 -27.64 3.31
CA GLY A 173 20.24 -28.35 3.37
C GLY A 173 21.30 -27.69 2.47
N ASN A 174 21.84 -28.41 1.51
CA ASN A 174 22.85 -27.94 0.56
C ASN A 174 22.28 -27.74 -0.85
N SER A 175 20.99 -27.51 -0.97
CA SER A 175 20.33 -27.42 -2.25
C SER A 175 19.34 -26.25 -2.30
N TYR A 176 19.31 -25.61 -3.44
CA TYR A 176 18.24 -24.72 -3.87
C TYR A 176 17.88 -25.10 -5.31
N PRO A 177 16.91 -25.99 -5.51
CA PRO A 177 16.54 -26.42 -6.85
C PRO A 177 15.86 -25.28 -7.62
N THR A 178 15.89 -25.37 -8.93
CA THR A 178 15.10 -24.45 -9.76
C THR A 178 13.62 -24.61 -9.46
N LEU A 179 12.98 -23.52 -9.08
CA LEU A 179 11.55 -23.47 -8.82
C LEU A 179 10.81 -23.13 -10.12
N ASN A 180 9.74 -23.84 -10.37
CA ASN A 180 8.84 -23.59 -11.49
C ASN A 180 7.41 -23.80 -11.02
N VAL A 181 6.71 -22.71 -10.73
CA VAL A 181 5.41 -22.71 -10.09
C VAL A 181 4.44 -21.90 -10.93
N THR A 182 3.22 -22.38 -11.04
CA THR A 182 2.14 -21.72 -11.77
C THR A 182 0.91 -21.54 -10.89
N MET A 183 0.16 -20.44 -11.12
CA MET A 183 -1.08 -20.18 -10.43
C MET A 183 -2.08 -19.55 -11.40
N PRO A 184 -3.14 -20.25 -11.80
CA PRO A 184 -4.14 -19.72 -12.72
C PRO A 184 -5.05 -18.70 -12.02
N ASN A 185 -5.53 -17.72 -12.78
CA ASN A 185 -6.60 -16.85 -12.34
C ASN A 185 -7.96 -17.33 -12.88
N ASN A 186 -8.66 -18.11 -12.10
CA ASN A 186 -10.02 -18.60 -12.40
C ASN A 186 -11.13 -17.69 -11.83
N LYS A 187 -10.76 -16.50 -11.35
CA LYS A 187 -11.70 -15.49 -10.85
C LYS A 187 -12.14 -14.55 -11.97
N ASN A 188 -13.20 -13.79 -11.71
CA ASN A 188 -13.72 -12.79 -12.62
C ASN A 188 -13.19 -11.37 -12.36
N PHE A 189 -12.09 -11.26 -11.62
CA PHE A 189 -11.42 -10.01 -11.29
C PHE A 189 -9.90 -10.15 -11.45
N ASP A 190 -9.21 -9.02 -11.55
CA ASP A 190 -7.77 -8.97 -11.60
C ASP A 190 -7.16 -9.36 -10.26
N LYS A 191 -6.13 -10.19 -10.29
CA LYS A 191 -5.30 -10.53 -9.13
C LYS A 191 -3.99 -9.75 -9.17
N LEU A 192 -3.66 -9.06 -8.08
CA LEU A 192 -2.37 -8.40 -7.90
C LEU A 192 -1.47 -9.29 -7.03
N TYR A 193 -0.38 -9.76 -7.61
CA TYR A 193 0.66 -10.48 -6.88
C TYR A 193 1.83 -9.56 -6.59
N ILE A 194 2.24 -9.53 -5.33
CA ILE A 194 3.46 -8.82 -4.89
C ILE A 194 4.53 -9.86 -4.62
N TRP A 195 5.68 -9.65 -5.17
CA TRP A 195 6.86 -10.51 -5.02
C TRP A 195 8.13 -9.67 -5.03
N GLY A 196 9.26 -10.28 -4.76
CA GLY A 196 10.52 -9.55 -4.73
C GLY A 196 11.73 -10.43 -4.99
N ILE A 197 12.87 -9.77 -4.99
CA ILE A 197 14.18 -10.39 -5.06
C ILE A 197 15.03 -9.88 -3.89
N HIS A 198 15.74 -10.79 -3.24
CA HIS A 198 16.70 -10.43 -2.21
C HIS A 198 18.07 -10.12 -2.82
N HIS A 199 18.65 -9.01 -2.43
CA HIS A 199 19.99 -8.58 -2.76
C HIS A 199 20.89 -8.76 -1.54
N PRO A 200 21.70 -9.84 -1.46
CA PRO A 200 22.58 -10.08 -0.35
C PRO A 200 23.69 -9.03 -0.23
N SER A 201 24.21 -8.88 0.97
CA SER A 201 25.28 -7.93 1.26
C SER A 201 26.67 -8.35 0.73
N SER A 202 26.84 -9.64 0.45
CA SER A 202 28.11 -10.22 -0.05
C SER A 202 27.88 -11.50 -0.82
N ASN A 203 28.88 -11.92 -1.57
CA ASN A 203 28.88 -13.22 -2.27
C ASN A 203 28.81 -14.39 -1.29
N GLN A 204 29.41 -14.26 -0.11
CA GLN A 204 29.30 -15.26 0.95
C GLN A 204 27.86 -15.43 1.40
N GLN A 205 27.15 -14.34 1.67
CA GLN A 205 25.74 -14.40 2.05
C GLN A 205 24.88 -14.97 0.91
N GLN A 206 25.19 -14.65 -0.35
CA GLN A 206 24.52 -15.22 -1.51
C GLN A 206 24.58 -16.75 -1.53
N THR A 207 25.77 -17.32 -1.36
CA THR A 207 25.94 -18.77 -1.38
C THR A 207 25.42 -19.44 -0.12
N GLU A 208 25.51 -18.79 1.03
CA GLU A 208 24.93 -19.30 2.29
C GLU A 208 23.41 -19.40 2.26
N LEU A 209 22.74 -18.51 1.55
CA LEU A 209 21.28 -18.47 1.48
C LEU A 209 20.71 -19.25 0.29
N TYR A 210 21.39 -19.23 -0.87
CA TYR A 210 20.80 -19.68 -2.13
C TYR A 210 21.65 -20.70 -2.90
N ILE A 211 22.85 -21.04 -2.42
CA ILE A 211 23.83 -21.95 -3.08
C ILE A 211 24.39 -21.36 -4.37
N GLN A 212 23.54 -20.93 -5.28
CA GLN A 212 23.93 -20.37 -6.57
C GLN A 212 24.72 -19.06 -6.38
N GLU A 213 25.79 -18.88 -7.13
CA GLU A 213 26.60 -17.66 -7.10
C GLU A 213 25.80 -16.41 -7.52
N SER A 214 24.84 -16.62 -8.38
CA SER A 214 23.86 -15.60 -8.77
C SER A 214 22.50 -16.27 -8.98
N GLY A 215 21.49 -15.72 -8.31
CA GLY A 215 20.11 -16.13 -8.52
C GLY A 215 19.46 -15.43 -9.72
N ARG A 216 18.25 -15.82 -9.99
CA ARG A 216 17.39 -15.20 -11.01
C ARG A 216 15.95 -15.44 -10.63
N VAL A 217 15.12 -14.44 -10.82
CA VAL A 217 13.67 -14.53 -10.69
C VAL A 217 13.02 -14.11 -11.99
N THR A 218 12.23 -14.97 -12.57
CA THR A 218 11.41 -14.68 -13.75
C THR A 218 9.96 -14.87 -13.39
N VAL A 219 9.17 -13.82 -13.52
CA VAL A 219 7.72 -13.87 -13.31
C VAL A 219 7.04 -13.45 -14.59
N SER A 220 6.14 -14.27 -15.06
CA SER A 220 5.46 -14.06 -16.35
C SER A 220 3.98 -14.38 -16.26
N THR A 221 3.26 -13.80 -17.20
CA THR A 221 1.89 -14.14 -17.56
C THR A 221 1.85 -14.41 -19.06
N LYS A 222 0.67 -14.68 -19.64
CA LYS A 222 0.54 -14.75 -21.11
C LYS A 222 0.84 -13.40 -21.80
N ARG A 223 0.84 -12.29 -21.04
CA ARG A 223 0.93 -10.91 -21.56
C ARG A 223 2.24 -10.21 -21.25
N SER A 224 2.97 -10.65 -20.24
CA SER A 224 4.17 -9.98 -19.75
C SER A 224 5.19 -10.96 -19.19
N GLN A 225 6.44 -10.54 -19.21
CA GLN A 225 7.52 -11.26 -18.56
C GLN A 225 8.48 -10.23 -17.92
N GLN A 226 8.87 -10.53 -16.69
CA GLN A 226 9.88 -9.78 -15.96
C GLN A 226 10.96 -10.76 -15.48
N THR A 227 12.22 -10.43 -15.75
CA THR A 227 13.37 -11.18 -15.24
C THR A 227 14.27 -10.25 -14.46
N ILE A 228 14.52 -10.60 -13.20
CA ILE A 228 15.33 -9.81 -12.28
C ILE A 228 16.52 -10.64 -11.80
N ILE A 229 17.68 -10.02 -11.81
CA ILE A 229 18.95 -10.56 -11.30
C ILE A 229 19.31 -9.83 -10.02
N PRO A 230 19.77 -10.52 -8.96
CA PRO A 230 20.19 -9.85 -7.73
C PRO A 230 21.42 -9.00 -7.97
N ASN A 231 21.50 -7.88 -7.28
CA ASN A 231 22.66 -7.02 -7.21
C ASN A 231 23.35 -7.24 -5.85
N ILE A 232 24.39 -8.07 -5.82
CA ILE A 232 25.11 -8.44 -4.61
C ILE A 232 26.08 -7.32 -4.23
N GLY A 233 26.01 -6.87 -2.99
CA GLY A 233 26.91 -5.84 -2.46
C GLY A 233 26.40 -5.20 -1.17
N SER A 234 27.32 -4.70 -0.38
CA SER A 234 27.00 -4.03 0.87
C SER A 234 26.41 -2.65 0.60
N ARG A 235 25.34 -2.32 1.34
CA ARG A 235 24.68 -1.01 1.36
C ARG A 235 24.77 -0.43 2.78
N PRO A 236 24.46 0.85 2.96
CA PRO A 236 24.36 1.44 4.29
C PRO A 236 23.44 0.64 5.20
N TRP A 237 23.82 0.46 6.46
CA TRP A 237 23.07 -0.30 7.43
C TRP A 237 21.72 0.34 7.73
N VAL A 238 20.67 -0.44 7.61
CA VAL A 238 19.31 -0.08 8.01
C VAL A 238 18.79 -1.20 8.92
N ARG A 239 18.48 -0.88 10.14
CA ARG A 239 18.02 -1.82 11.17
C ARG A 239 18.91 -3.08 11.27
N GLY A 240 20.23 -2.89 11.17
CA GLY A 240 21.22 -3.97 11.27
C GLY A 240 21.39 -4.79 9.98
N GLN A 241 20.84 -4.37 8.85
CA GLN A 241 20.94 -5.06 7.56
C GLN A 241 21.59 -4.19 6.51
N SER A 242 22.54 -4.77 5.77
CA SER A 242 23.14 -4.15 4.58
C SER A 242 22.68 -4.78 3.28
N GLY A 243 21.95 -5.88 3.33
CA GLY A 243 21.17 -6.40 2.20
C GLY A 243 19.90 -5.58 1.96
N ARG A 244 19.25 -5.84 0.84
CA ARG A 244 17.98 -5.19 0.46
C ARG A 244 17.06 -6.20 -0.22
N ILE A 245 15.79 -5.83 -0.29
CA ILE A 245 14.80 -6.50 -1.13
C ILE A 245 14.26 -5.47 -2.12
N SER A 246 14.21 -5.81 -3.40
CA SER A 246 13.46 -5.06 -4.38
C SER A 246 12.11 -5.72 -4.59
N ILE A 247 11.06 -4.94 -4.49
CA ILE A 247 9.67 -5.39 -4.62
C ILE A 247 9.13 -5.06 -6.00
N TYR A 248 8.47 -6.04 -6.59
CA TYR A 248 7.81 -5.95 -7.88
C TYR A 248 6.36 -6.43 -7.77
N TRP A 249 5.60 -6.26 -8.81
CA TRP A 249 4.23 -6.76 -8.88
C TRP A 249 3.87 -7.30 -10.25
N THR A 250 2.87 -8.15 -10.26
CA THR A 250 2.30 -8.71 -11.49
C THR A 250 0.78 -8.74 -11.36
N ILE A 251 0.09 -8.21 -12.36
CA ILE A 251 -1.36 -8.29 -12.44
C ILE A 251 -1.72 -9.46 -13.37
N VAL A 252 -2.49 -10.38 -12.85
CA VAL A 252 -2.98 -11.54 -13.60
C VAL A 252 -4.46 -11.34 -13.90
N LYS A 253 -4.78 -11.16 -15.18
CA LYS A 253 -6.14 -10.98 -15.67
C LYS A 253 -6.96 -12.27 -15.56
N PRO A 254 -8.31 -12.19 -15.54
CA PRO A 254 -9.16 -13.37 -15.61
C PRO A 254 -8.79 -14.28 -16.80
N GLY A 255 -8.65 -15.58 -16.56
CA GLY A 255 -8.26 -16.57 -17.56
C GLY A 255 -6.78 -16.61 -17.93
N ASP A 256 -5.96 -15.79 -17.32
CA ASP A 256 -4.50 -15.81 -17.44
C ASP A 256 -3.88 -16.66 -16.31
N ILE A 257 -2.58 -16.82 -16.34
CA ILE A 257 -1.84 -17.64 -15.40
C ILE A 257 -0.57 -16.91 -14.96
N LEU A 258 -0.29 -16.94 -13.65
CA LEU A 258 0.99 -16.53 -13.10
C LEU A 258 1.99 -17.66 -13.24
N MET A 259 3.19 -17.39 -13.75
CA MET A 259 4.29 -18.34 -13.84
C MET A 259 5.51 -17.74 -13.15
N ILE A 260 6.08 -18.49 -12.20
CA ILE A 260 7.29 -18.08 -11.45
C ILE A 260 8.37 -19.13 -11.69
N ASN A 261 9.51 -18.70 -12.21
CA ASN A 261 10.72 -19.50 -12.34
C ASN A 261 11.86 -18.82 -11.60
N SER A 262 12.54 -19.54 -10.72
CA SER A 262 13.66 -19.00 -9.95
C SER A 262 14.64 -20.08 -9.56
N ASN A 263 15.93 -19.73 -9.56
CA ASN A 263 17.01 -20.57 -9.06
C ASN A 263 17.70 -19.96 -7.84
N GLY A 264 17.11 -18.94 -7.22
CA GLY A 264 17.63 -18.28 -6.04
C GLY A 264 17.08 -16.89 -5.85
N ASN A 265 17.22 -16.35 -4.65
CA ASN A 265 16.91 -14.97 -4.27
C ASN A 265 15.43 -14.59 -4.33
N LEU A 266 14.52 -15.52 -4.53
CA LEU A 266 13.09 -15.23 -4.61
C LEU A 266 12.51 -14.91 -3.23
N VAL A 267 11.84 -13.80 -3.15
CA VAL A 267 10.86 -13.46 -2.11
C VAL A 267 9.48 -13.66 -2.72
N ALA A 268 8.88 -14.78 -2.40
CA ALA A 268 7.69 -15.27 -3.07
C ALA A 268 6.40 -14.61 -2.58
N PRO A 269 5.35 -14.56 -3.40
CA PRO A 269 4.03 -14.16 -2.95
C PRO A 269 3.43 -15.27 -2.06
N ARG A 270 2.58 -14.87 -1.10
CA ARG A 270 1.74 -15.81 -0.34
C ARG A 270 0.34 -15.95 -0.91
N GLY A 271 -0.04 -15.08 -1.78
CA GLY A 271 -1.35 -15.00 -2.36
C GLY A 271 -1.48 -13.72 -3.18
N TYR A 272 -2.70 -13.25 -3.35
CA TYR A 272 -3.01 -12.09 -4.16
C TYR A 272 -3.87 -11.09 -3.43
N PHE A 273 -3.79 -9.83 -3.88
CA PHE A 273 -4.74 -8.78 -3.58
C PHE A 273 -5.78 -8.71 -4.69
N LYS A 274 -7.04 -8.64 -4.31
CA LYS A 274 -8.13 -8.39 -5.25
C LYS A 274 -8.07 -6.95 -5.71
N LEU A 275 -7.92 -6.72 -7.01
CA LEU A 275 -8.05 -5.39 -7.58
C LEU A 275 -9.51 -5.10 -7.91
N LYS A 276 -10.00 -3.99 -7.40
CA LYS A 276 -11.32 -3.43 -7.73
C LYS A 276 -11.13 -2.26 -8.67
N THR A 277 -12.06 -2.09 -9.61
CA THR A 277 -12.17 -0.85 -10.38
C THR A 277 -12.83 0.18 -9.49
N GLY A 278 -12.07 1.15 -9.02
CA GLY A 278 -12.54 2.14 -8.06
C GLY A 278 -12.01 3.54 -8.37
N LYS A 279 -12.61 4.51 -7.71
CA LYS A 279 -12.20 5.92 -7.73
C LYS A 279 -11.54 6.34 -6.42
N SER A 280 -11.09 5.37 -5.64
CA SER A 280 -10.41 5.61 -4.38
C SER A 280 -9.03 6.21 -4.60
N SER A 281 -8.50 6.88 -3.59
CA SER A 281 -7.19 7.52 -3.67
C SER A 281 -6.44 7.47 -2.36
N VAL A 282 -5.22 7.98 -2.42
CA VAL A 282 -4.32 8.15 -1.28
C VAL A 282 -3.81 9.59 -1.27
N MET A 283 -3.67 10.16 -0.08
CA MET A 283 -3.03 11.47 0.09
C MET A 283 -2.12 11.48 1.30
N ARG A 284 -1.13 12.37 1.26
CA ARG A 284 -0.29 12.69 2.42
C ARG A 284 -0.85 13.91 3.12
N SER A 285 -1.12 13.79 4.43
CA SER A 285 -1.62 14.89 5.24
C SER A 285 -1.38 14.62 6.72
N ASP A 286 -0.89 15.61 7.44
CA ASP A 286 -0.80 15.62 8.91
C ASP A 286 -1.98 16.32 9.57
N ALA A 287 -2.89 16.86 8.78
CA ALA A 287 -4.08 17.51 9.30
C ALA A 287 -4.93 16.52 10.09
N PRO A 288 -5.50 16.94 11.23
CA PRO A 288 -6.48 16.14 11.95
C PRO A 288 -7.67 15.81 11.05
N ILE A 289 -8.30 14.65 11.32
CA ILE A 289 -9.55 14.24 10.67
C ILE A 289 -10.70 14.68 11.57
N ASP A 290 -11.60 15.51 11.05
CA ASP A 290 -12.77 15.98 11.80
C ASP A 290 -14.06 15.54 11.13
N ILE A 291 -15.08 15.17 11.91
CA ILE A 291 -16.43 14.89 11.39
C ILE A 291 -17.21 16.20 11.35
N CYS A 292 -17.62 16.55 10.17
CA CYS A 292 -18.57 17.64 10.00
C CYS A 292 -19.97 17.17 10.40
N VAL A 293 -20.46 17.61 11.54
CA VAL A 293 -21.85 17.40 11.99
C VAL A 293 -22.62 18.69 11.73
N SER A 294 -22.34 19.44 10.73
CA SER A 294 -23.21 20.54 10.33
C SER A 294 -24.28 20.02 9.39
N GLU A 295 -25.48 20.46 9.57
CA GLU A 295 -26.53 20.30 8.58
C GLU A 295 -25.98 20.71 7.24
N CYS A 296 -25.87 19.79 6.35
CA CYS A 296 -25.58 20.08 4.98
C CYS A 296 -26.72 20.94 4.45
N ILE A 297 -26.46 22.21 4.24
CA ILE A 297 -27.46 23.10 3.66
C ILE A 297 -27.71 22.58 2.26
N THR A 298 -28.83 21.94 2.06
CA THR A 298 -29.28 21.63 0.70
C THR A 298 -29.50 22.94 -0.05
N PRO A 299 -29.09 23.06 -1.32
CA PRO A 299 -29.24 24.29 -2.09
C PRO A 299 -30.68 24.74 -2.31
N ASN A 300 -31.68 24.09 -1.74
CA ASN A 300 -33.11 24.35 -1.86
C ASN A 300 -33.78 24.57 -0.49
N GLY A 301 -33.11 25.17 0.43
CA GLY A 301 -33.72 25.69 1.66
C GLY A 301 -33.75 27.20 1.65
#